data_a9f7a6d170598be78927facf4008c2b7
#
_entry.id   a9f7a6d170598be78927facf4008c2b7
#
_cell.length_a   1.000
_cell.length_b   1.000
_cell.length_c   1.000
_cell.angle_alpha   90.00
_cell.angle_beta   90.00
_cell.angle_gamma   90.00
#
_symmetry.space_group_name_H-M   'P 1'
#
loop_
_entity.id
_entity.type
_entity.pdbx_description
1 polymer ?
#
loop_
_entity_poly.entity_id
_entity_poly.type
_entity_poly.pdbx_seq_one_letter_code
_entity_poly.pdbx_strand_id
1 'polypeptide(L)'
;MSLPTTSVPATGTTATAATTNTTATNSANASSLPITQNQFLQMLMTELQNQNPMNPNSSDPMSFVTELAQFTQVEQETNTAESTATIASGQNTASAIALLGHTVNYTDPTTGATDSGTVQSIEISSSGPTLTINGTAGISASAVDEVS
;
A
#
# COMPACT_ATOMS: atom_id res chain seq x y z
N MET A 1 33.68 -45.45 34.35
CA MET A 1 33.37 -46.76 33.79
C MET A 1 32.26 -46.59 32.76
N SER A 2 32.66 -46.84 31.51
CA SER A 2 31.90 -47.41 30.42
C SER A 2 30.70 -46.62 29.86
N LEU A 3 30.95 -45.95 28.74
CA LEU A 3 29.98 -45.75 27.65
C LEU A 3 29.65 -47.08 26.96
N PRO A 4 28.53 -47.18 26.31
CA PRO A 4 28.54 -47.72 24.97
C PRO A 4 27.86 -46.79 23.93
N THR A 5 28.55 -46.70 22.87
CA THR A 5 28.14 -46.33 21.49
C THR A 5 27.12 -47.30 20.93
N THR A 6 26.11 -46.81 20.19
CA THR A 6 25.48 -47.59 19.11
C THR A 6 24.79 -46.63 18.17
N SER A 7 25.35 -46.38 17.04
CA SER A 7 25.05 -46.76 15.64
C SER A 7 23.66 -46.37 15.13
N VAL A 8 23.75 -45.43 14.18
CA VAL A 8 22.71 -45.03 13.19
C VAL A 8 22.56 -46.15 12.15
N PRO A 9 21.36 -46.40 11.64
CA PRO A 9 21.20 -46.78 10.25
C PRO A 9 20.49 -45.67 9.45
N ALA A 10 21.12 -45.27 8.40
CA ALA A 10 20.53 -44.54 7.31
C ALA A 10 19.52 -45.44 6.58
N THR A 11 18.31 -44.99 6.46
CA THR A 11 17.35 -45.60 5.53
C THR A 11 16.92 -44.49 4.57
N GLY A 12 17.38 -44.60 3.33
CA GLY A 12 16.97 -43.76 2.24
C GLY A 12 15.49 -43.90 1.97
N THR A 13 14.81 -42.80 1.87
CA THR A 13 13.46 -42.76 1.32
C THR A 13 13.50 -41.92 0.06
N THR A 14 13.25 -42.62 -1.00
CA THR A 14 13.07 -42.14 -2.38
C THR A 14 12.07 -40.99 -2.40
N ALA A 15 12.52 -39.83 -2.78
CA ALA A 15 11.64 -38.70 -3.06
C ALA A 15 10.93 -38.96 -4.40
N THR A 16 9.67 -39.30 -4.32
CA THR A 16 8.75 -39.29 -5.46
C THR A 16 8.51 -37.81 -5.83
N ALA A 17 9.01 -37.43 -6.98
CA ALA A 17 8.69 -36.13 -7.57
C ALA A 17 7.20 -36.09 -7.90
N ALA A 18 6.44 -35.41 -7.08
CA ALA A 18 5.09 -35.01 -7.42
C ALA A 18 5.21 -33.87 -8.44
N THR A 19 4.94 -34.17 -9.68
CA THR A 19 4.71 -33.19 -10.74
C THR A 19 3.45 -32.40 -10.38
N THR A 20 3.61 -31.28 -9.71
CA THR A 20 2.52 -30.31 -9.56
C THR A 20 2.33 -29.65 -10.91
N ASN A 21 1.29 -30.08 -11.58
CA ASN A 21 0.75 -29.42 -12.75
C ASN A 21 0.26 -28.03 -12.31
N THR A 22 1.14 -27.06 -12.38
CA THR A 22 0.77 -25.65 -12.18
C THR A 22 -0.09 -25.26 -13.36
N THR A 23 -1.40 -25.39 -13.19
CA THR A 23 -2.37 -24.70 -14.03
C THR A 23 -2.04 -23.22 -13.91
N ALA A 24 -1.35 -22.70 -14.89
CA ALA A 24 -1.20 -21.27 -15.06
C ALA A 24 -2.61 -20.71 -15.25
N THR A 25 -3.25 -20.31 -14.16
CA THR A 25 -4.32 -19.35 -14.22
C THR A 25 -3.70 -18.09 -14.83
N ASN A 26 -3.92 -17.96 -16.12
CA ASN A 26 -3.65 -16.74 -16.84
C ASN A 26 -4.63 -15.69 -16.26
N SER A 27 -4.33 -15.21 -15.07
CA SER A 27 -4.86 -13.94 -14.61
C SER A 27 -4.35 -12.95 -15.62
N ALA A 28 -5.22 -12.62 -16.58
CA ALA A 28 -5.09 -11.42 -17.35
C ALA A 28 -5.06 -10.27 -16.32
N ASN A 29 -3.90 -10.08 -15.75
CA ASN A 29 -3.54 -8.84 -15.12
C ASN A 29 -3.43 -7.89 -16.30
N ALA A 30 -4.58 -7.32 -16.67
CA ALA A 30 -4.62 -6.10 -17.45
C ALA A 30 -3.93 -5.07 -16.56
N SER A 31 -2.60 -5.13 -16.57
CA SER A 31 -1.76 -4.00 -16.24
C SER A 31 -2.17 -2.95 -17.24
N SER A 32 -3.17 -2.16 -16.89
CA SER A 32 -3.44 -0.90 -17.55
C SER A 32 -2.21 -0.04 -17.24
N LEU A 33 -1.16 -0.28 -18.03
CA LEU A 33 -0.06 0.67 -18.10
C LEU A 33 -0.72 2.00 -18.42
N PRO A 34 -0.49 3.04 -17.61
CA PRO A 34 -1.03 4.34 -17.93
C PRO A 34 -0.49 4.71 -19.30
N ILE A 35 -1.35 4.65 -20.30
CA ILE A 35 -1.02 5.15 -21.64
C ILE A 35 -0.77 6.63 -21.44
N THR A 36 0.49 7.02 -21.52
CA THR A 36 0.83 8.44 -21.38
C THR A 36 0.16 9.22 -22.50
N GLN A 37 -0.21 10.44 -22.22
CA GLN A 37 -0.84 11.34 -23.19
C GLN A 37 -0.08 11.37 -24.53
N ASN A 38 1.25 11.28 -24.49
CA ASN A 38 2.11 11.23 -25.68
C ASN A 38 1.94 9.93 -26.49
N GLN A 39 1.81 8.78 -25.84
CA GLN A 39 1.55 7.51 -26.51
C GLN A 39 0.19 7.48 -27.16
N PHE A 40 -0.80 8.09 -26.50
CA PHE A 40 -2.14 8.24 -27.05
C PHE A 40 -2.15 9.14 -28.30
N LEU A 41 -1.53 10.29 -28.25
CA LEU A 41 -1.44 11.21 -29.40
C LEU A 41 -0.71 10.56 -30.58
N GLN A 42 0.30 9.73 -30.30
CA GLN A 42 1.02 8.99 -31.34
C GLN A 42 0.16 7.90 -31.99
N MET A 43 -0.66 7.21 -31.17
CA MET A 43 -1.64 6.23 -31.67
C MET A 43 -2.73 6.91 -32.51
N LEU A 44 -3.27 8.03 -32.04
CA LEU A 44 -4.27 8.82 -32.77
C LEU A 44 -3.73 9.32 -34.12
N MET A 45 -2.49 9.78 -34.14
CA MET A 45 -1.84 10.24 -35.39
C MET A 45 -1.65 9.10 -36.40
N THR A 46 -1.32 7.90 -35.90
CA THR A 46 -1.19 6.69 -36.73
C THR A 46 -2.54 6.24 -37.27
N GLU A 47 -3.59 6.30 -36.46
CA GLU A 47 -4.96 5.94 -36.85
C GLU A 47 -5.50 6.92 -37.89
N LEU A 48 -5.29 8.23 -37.72
CA LEU A 48 -5.66 9.25 -38.69
C LEU A 48 -4.94 9.08 -40.05
N GLN A 49 -3.68 8.64 -40.03
CA GLN A 49 -2.92 8.37 -41.26
C GLN A 49 -3.41 7.11 -41.98
N ASN A 50 -4.00 6.16 -41.25
CA ASN A 50 -4.45 4.88 -41.77
C ASN A 50 -5.97 4.85 -42.09
N GLN A 51 -6.69 5.92 -41.78
CA GLN A 51 -8.13 6.06 -42.06
C GLN A 51 -8.37 6.24 -43.55
N ASN A 52 -8.95 5.21 -44.16
CA ASN A 52 -9.47 5.32 -45.51
C ASN A 52 -10.82 6.07 -45.46
N PRO A 53 -10.95 7.28 -46.09
CA PRO A 53 -12.14 8.14 -45.97
C PRO A 53 -13.44 7.55 -46.52
N MET A 54 -13.41 6.32 -47.04
CA MET A 54 -14.57 5.67 -47.62
C MET A 54 -15.20 4.58 -46.74
N ASN A 55 -14.76 4.38 -45.49
CA ASN A 55 -15.33 3.34 -44.63
C ASN A 55 -16.09 3.96 -43.45
N PRO A 56 -17.42 3.96 -43.42
CA PRO A 56 -18.25 4.58 -42.40
C PRO A 56 -18.26 3.80 -41.04
N ASN A 57 -17.51 2.71 -40.93
CA ASN A 57 -17.42 1.90 -39.74
C ASN A 57 -16.11 2.13 -38.91
N SER A 58 -15.40 3.20 -39.18
CA SER A 58 -14.27 3.57 -38.33
C SER A 58 -14.77 4.04 -36.95
N SER A 59 -14.27 3.43 -35.92
CA SER A 59 -14.56 3.79 -34.53
C SER A 59 -14.45 5.31 -34.36
N ASP A 60 -15.49 5.90 -33.78
CA ASP A 60 -15.59 7.35 -33.61
C ASP A 60 -14.40 7.87 -32.79
N PRO A 61 -13.49 8.70 -33.35
CA PRO A 61 -12.37 9.23 -32.61
C PRO A 61 -12.79 10.03 -31.36
N MET A 62 -14.03 10.54 -31.36
CA MET A 62 -14.60 11.28 -30.25
C MET A 62 -14.86 10.42 -29.01
N SER A 63 -15.15 9.12 -29.16
CA SER A 63 -15.34 8.22 -28.03
C SER A 63 -14.04 8.00 -27.26
N PHE A 64 -12.92 7.84 -27.97
CA PHE A 64 -11.59 7.71 -27.37
C PHE A 64 -11.14 8.97 -26.64
N VAL A 65 -11.42 10.15 -27.18
CA VAL A 65 -11.12 11.42 -26.51
C VAL A 65 -11.90 11.53 -25.19
N THR A 66 -13.14 11.08 -25.18
CA THR A 66 -13.97 11.08 -23.96
C THR A 66 -13.43 10.10 -22.93
N GLU A 67 -13.02 8.91 -23.35
CA GLU A 67 -12.38 7.93 -22.45
C GLU A 67 -11.06 8.46 -21.87
N LEU A 68 -10.23 9.09 -22.71
CA LEU A 68 -8.99 9.70 -22.22
C LEU A 68 -9.25 10.82 -21.22
N ALA A 69 -10.26 11.66 -21.46
CA ALA A 69 -10.63 12.71 -20.52
C ALA A 69 -11.06 12.12 -19.17
N GLN A 70 -11.80 11.00 -19.18
CA GLN A 70 -12.18 10.29 -17.96
C GLN A 70 -10.95 9.70 -17.26
N PHE A 71 -10.01 9.09 -18.00
CA PHE A 71 -8.76 8.58 -17.41
C PHE A 71 -7.92 9.70 -16.79
N THR A 72 -7.77 10.82 -17.48
CA THR A 72 -7.03 11.97 -16.95
C THR A 72 -7.69 12.51 -15.69
N GLN A 73 -9.02 12.52 -15.63
CA GLN A 73 -9.74 12.94 -14.44
C GLN A 73 -9.49 11.99 -13.25
N VAL A 74 -9.53 10.67 -13.48
CA VAL A 74 -9.24 9.66 -12.45
C VAL A 74 -7.79 9.76 -11.97
N GLU A 75 -6.84 9.97 -12.88
CA GLU A 75 -5.43 10.19 -12.54
C GLU A 75 -5.27 11.43 -11.66
N GLN A 76 -5.91 12.53 -12.02
CA GLN A 76 -5.88 13.77 -11.24
C GLN A 76 -6.52 13.59 -9.86
N GLU A 77 -7.63 12.83 -9.78
CA GLU A 77 -8.29 12.53 -8.53
C GLU A 77 -7.41 11.66 -7.62
N THR A 78 -6.72 10.66 -8.18
CA THR A 78 -5.76 9.83 -7.46
C THR A 78 -4.60 10.66 -6.92
N ASN A 79 -3.99 11.52 -7.74
CA ASN A 79 -2.90 12.40 -7.33
C ASN A 79 -3.34 13.37 -6.23
N THR A 80 -4.58 13.86 -6.31
CA THR A 80 -5.16 14.74 -5.28
C THR A 80 -5.38 13.97 -3.97
N ALA A 81 -5.88 12.73 -4.05
CA ALA A 81 -6.08 11.88 -2.87
C ALA A 81 -4.74 11.56 -2.19
N GLU A 82 -3.69 11.20 -2.95
CA GLU A 82 -2.35 10.96 -2.43
C GLU A 82 -1.74 12.20 -1.76
N SER A 83 -1.90 13.35 -2.39
CA SER A 83 -1.43 14.64 -1.83
C SER A 83 -2.15 14.95 -0.51
N THR A 84 -3.45 14.73 -0.46
CA THR A 84 -4.26 14.93 0.75
C THR A 84 -3.85 13.95 1.86
N ALA A 85 -3.61 12.68 1.53
CA ALA A 85 -3.13 11.69 2.49
C ALA A 85 -1.75 12.07 3.07
N THR A 86 -0.86 12.59 2.23
CA THR A 86 0.47 13.06 2.64
C THR A 86 0.34 14.25 3.61
N ILE A 87 -0.52 15.21 3.32
CA ILE A 87 -0.78 16.35 4.21
C ILE A 87 -1.35 15.88 5.54
N ALA A 88 -2.33 14.97 5.53
CA ALA A 88 -2.92 14.42 6.74
C ALA A 88 -1.89 13.67 7.60
N SER A 89 -1.02 12.88 6.98
CA SER A 89 0.08 12.20 7.67
C SER A 89 1.07 13.17 8.30
N GLY A 90 1.43 14.24 7.58
CA GLY A 90 2.28 15.31 8.11
C GLY A 90 1.64 16.02 9.31
N GLN A 91 0.35 16.31 9.25
CA GLN A 91 -0.39 16.93 10.34
C GLN A 91 -0.45 16.02 11.58
N ASN A 92 -0.72 14.72 11.39
CA ASN A 92 -0.72 13.74 12.48
C ASN A 92 0.66 13.65 13.16
N THR A 93 1.73 13.67 12.34
CA THR A 93 3.10 13.66 12.86
C THR A 93 3.41 14.93 13.66
N ALA A 94 3.03 16.09 13.15
CA ALA A 94 3.23 17.36 13.86
C ALA A 94 2.47 17.40 15.18
N SER A 95 1.22 16.91 15.20
CA SER A 95 0.41 16.79 16.41
C SER A 95 1.06 15.84 17.43
N ALA A 96 1.57 14.68 16.97
CA ALA A 96 2.27 13.75 17.84
C ALA A 96 3.51 14.38 18.48
N ILE A 97 4.32 15.11 17.68
CA ILE A 97 5.53 15.79 18.18
C ILE A 97 5.18 16.83 19.25
N ALA A 98 4.05 17.48 19.12
CA ALA A 98 3.59 18.46 20.12
C ALA A 98 3.25 17.81 21.48
N LEU A 99 2.98 16.50 21.50
CA LEU A 99 2.69 15.77 22.74
C LEU A 99 3.96 15.37 23.51
N LEU A 100 5.13 15.45 22.91
CA LEU A 100 6.37 15.02 23.52
C LEU A 100 6.66 15.80 24.83
N GLY A 101 6.87 15.08 25.92
CA GLY A 101 7.09 15.63 27.24
C GLY A 101 5.84 16.08 27.99
N HIS A 102 4.66 16.04 27.34
CA HIS A 102 3.39 16.32 28.00
C HIS A 102 2.80 15.09 28.67
N THR A 103 2.00 15.31 29.69
CA THR A 103 1.19 14.26 30.30
C THR A 103 -0.11 14.14 29.52
N VAL A 104 -0.46 12.93 29.13
CA VAL A 104 -1.65 12.64 28.34
C VAL A 104 -2.51 11.57 29.00
N ASN A 105 -3.81 11.67 28.82
CA ASN A 105 -4.74 10.57 29.08
C ASN A 105 -4.93 9.81 27.78
N TYR A 106 -4.80 8.50 27.82
CA TYR A 106 -4.88 7.64 26.64
C TYR A 106 -5.63 6.35 26.92
N THR A 107 -6.20 5.76 25.90
CA THR A 107 -6.79 4.43 25.99
C THR A 107 -5.76 3.39 25.59
N ASP A 108 -5.40 2.48 26.52
CA ASP A 108 -4.46 1.39 26.27
C ASP A 108 -5.06 0.42 25.25
N PRO A 109 -4.40 0.19 24.11
CA PRO A 109 -4.92 -0.67 23.04
C PRO A 109 -4.99 -2.16 23.43
N THR A 110 -4.30 -2.57 24.50
CA THR A 110 -4.27 -3.96 24.96
C THR A 110 -5.37 -4.25 25.96
N THR A 111 -5.61 -3.33 26.89
CA THR A 111 -6.55 -3.51 27.99
C THR A 111 -7.88 -2.80 27.78
N GLY A 112 -7.92 -1.79 26.89
CA GLY A 112 -9.06 -0.90 26.69
C GLY A 112 -9.33 0.03 27.89
N ALA A 113 -8.42 0.08 28.86
CA ALA A 113 -8.54 0.96 30.01
C ALA A 113 -7.95 2.35 29.69
N THR A 114 -8.54 3.37 30.27
CA THR A 114 -7.97 4.73 30.23
C THR A 114 -6.88 4.83 31.29
N ASP A 115 -5.69 5.24 30.88
CA ASP A 115 -4.54 5.47 31.74
C ASP A 115 -3.94 6.84 31.45
N SER A 116 -3.02 7.29 32.29
CA SER A 116 -2.39 8.59 32.19
C SER A 116 -0.89 8.47 32.33
N GLY A 117 -0.15 9.21 31.48
CA GLY A 117 1.31 9.17 31.53
C GLY A 117 1.98 10.21 30.66
N THR A 118 3.29 10.35 30.87
CA THR A 118 4.12 11.29 30.11
C THR A 118 4.62 10.66 28.83
N VAL A 119 4.48 11.36 27.71
CA VAL A 119 5.04 10.96 26.42
C VAL A 119 6.57 11.10 26.44
N GLN A 120 7.27 9.99 26.38
CA GLN A 120 8.73 9.92 26.49
C GLN A 120 9.42 9.96 25.14
N SER A 121 8.84 9.30 24.13
CA SER A 121 9.36 9.27 22.77
C SER A 121 8.24 9.04 21.75
N ILE A 122 8.57 9.35 20.51
CA ILE A 122 7.67 9.20 19.37
C ILE A 122 8.42 8.42 18.30
N GLU A 123 7.78 7.40 17.74
CA GLU A 123 8.26 6.66 16.61
C GLU A 123 7.36 6.95 15.39
N ILE A 124 7.98 7.33 14.27
CA ILE A 124 7.28 7.66 13.04
C ILE A 124 7.43 6.48 12.09
N SER A 125 6.33 5.84 11.74
CA SER A 125 6.28 4.72 10.82
C SER A 125 5.35 5.00 9.63
N SER A 126 5.36 4.11 8.66
CA SER A 126 4.44 4.18 7.50
C SER A 126 2.96 4.05 7.88
N SER A 127 2.67 3.44 9.03
CA SER A 127 1.31 3.32 9.60
C SER A 127 0.89 4.52 10.44
N GLY A 128 1.78 5.51 10.60
CA GLY A 128 1.56 6.72 11.40
C GLY A 128 2.46 6.82 12.63
N PRO A 129 2.35 7.93 13.37
CA PRO A 129 3.13 8.13 14.58
C PRO A 129 2.60 7.29 15.75
N THR A 130 3.51 6.65 16.47
CA THR A 130 3.25 5.94 17.72
C THR A 130 4.02 6.58 18.87
N LEU A 131 3.44 6.53 20.04
CA LEU A 131 3.94 7.13 21.26
C LEU A 131 4.45 6.06 22.22
N THR A 132 5.49 6.40 22.99
CA THR A 132 5.89 5.64 24.16
C THR A 132 5.50 6.44 25.39
N ILE A 133 4.60 5.88 26.20
CA ILE A 133 4.05 6.51 27.39
C ILE A 133 4.39 5.63 28.61
N ASN A 134 5.05 6.17 29.61
CA ASN A 134 5.46 5.43 30.82
C ASN A 134 6.23 4.12 30.53
N GLY A 135 7.00 4.06 29.42
CA GLY A 135 7.74 2.86 29.01
C GLY A 135 6.92 1.88 28.16
N THR A 136 5.63 2.09 27.98
CA THR A 136 4.77 1.32 27.04
C THR A 136 4.86 1.94 25.65
N ALA A 137 5.41 1.19 24.69
CA ALA A 137 5.57 1.62 23.31
C ALA A 137 4.37 1.20 22.44
N GLY A 138 4.23 1.83 21.26
CA GLY A 138 3.25 1.42 20.26
C GLY A 138 1.85 1.98 20.47
N ILE A 139 1.69 2.97 21.32
CA ILE A 139 0.42 3.66 21.54
C ILE A 139 0.19 4.62 20.38
N SER A 140 -0.91 4.45 19.64
CA SER A 140 -1.24 5.38 18.54
C SER A 140 -1.48 6.78 19.08
N ALA A 141 -0.98 7.80 18.37
CA ALA A 141 -1.29 9.18 18.72
C ALA A 141 -2.81 9.50 18.70
N SER A 142 -3.57 8.71 17.94
CA SER A 142 -5.04 8.83 17.92
C SER A 142 -5.75 8.24 19.14
N ALA A 143 -5.04 7.50 19.98
CA ALA A 143 -5.57 6.95 21.24
C ALA A 143 -5.44 7.92 22.43
N VAL A 144 -4.88 9.12 22.19
CA VAL A 144 -4.80 10.18 23.19
C VAL A 144 -6.11 10.94 23.22
N ASP A 145 -6.73 10.99 24.40
CA ASP A 145 -8.02 11.63 24.60
C ASP A 145 -7.86 13.06 25.12
N GLU A 146 -6.84 13.32 25.96
CA GLU A 146 -6.65 14.61 26.61
C GLU A 146 -5.16 14.87 26.90
N VAL A 147 -4.78 16.13 26.90
CA VAL A 147 -3.40 16.60 27.19
C VAL A 147 -3.47 17.54 28.41
N SER A 148 -2.61 17.30 29.39
CA SER A 148 -2.50 18.10 30.63
C SER A 148 -1.15 18.79 30.72
#